data_fd719b7784656d031eca11ad17ccea35
#
_entry.id   fd719b7784656d031eca11ad17ccea35
#
_cell.length_a   1.000
_cell.length_b   1.000
_cell.length_c   1.000
_cell.angle_alpha   90.00
_cell.angle_beta   90.00
_cell.angle_gamma   90.00
#
_symmetry.space_group_name_H-M   'P 1'
#
loop_
_entity.id
_entity.type
_entity.pdbx_description
1 polymer ?
#
loop_
_entity_poly.entity_id
_entity_poly.type
_entity_poly.pdbx_seq_one_letter_code
_entity_poly.pdbx_strand_id
1 'polypeptide(L)'
;MKKFLSLAIVAFLCVCNVKAQAAEVSDSLKQVYKSSDALFYTFNYPSKSATGEDVVLSSLLVAWMPKNRVETDSIEALHIYSHYTITDDKSCPTSNQNSQDRLLFGMLVKGKYGMGTNADQNFIAHSVLIAPDYEGYGVSKDRSHPYLSQELTAQQVLDAVEYGLELYQKHINDSKALAFKSDWRSFSWGFSQGGAVALAVHRYIEQNDLSDDLRFRGSICGDGPYDLLATMQYYMEDNGDSYGASTSHQSGMCTMPMVMPMIIKGALDSHPIMQGHTLQDYFSQQFLDTGIMDWLASKSYSTGDISKKWYQQLQNGLDANGRHYTPAQMAELFYSPSTNNVWGKLDKIFTSGYTDYSGKWADLYQAMVDNGVASGWEPKHRIQFVHSRGDTVVPFSNYLAFRDAHADGEDVWFRLDDSLTPQDHTQAGTSFYMALLATGSYGEYFQWLDASQATGVQMAVESREDVWYDLAGRRLSSRPTTKGIYVFRGKKVAIPREEK
;
A
#
# COMPACT_ATOMS: atom_id res chain seq x y z
N MET A 1 -34.43 70.83 13.69
CA MET A 1 -33.05 70.37 13.36
C MET A 1 -32.74 69.13 14.18
N LYS A 2 -32.91 67.96 13.58
CA LYS A 2 -32.62 66.64 14.21
C LYS A 2 -31.26 66.16 13.70
N LYS A 3 -30.31 65.97 14.61
CA LYS A 3 -29.02 65.39 14.31
C LYS A 3 -29.18 63.87 14.30
N PHE A 4 -28.88 63.21 13.18
CA PHE A 4 -28.75 61.82 13.08
C PHE A 4 -27.34 61.42 13.53
N LEU A 5 -27.27 60.55 14.55
CA LEU A 5 -26.03 59.94 15.03
C LEU A 5 -25.91 58.60 14.35
N SER A 6 -24.97 58.46 13.43
CA SER A 6 -24.64 57.22 12.79
C SER A 6 -23.71 56.41 13.70
N LEU A 7 -24.19 55.30 14.20
CA LEU A 7 -23.41 54.30 14.97
C LEU A 7 -22.75 53.35 13.98
N ALA A 8 -21.45 53.50 13.77
CA ALA A 8 -20.66 52.53 13.01
C ALA A 8 -20.30 51.37 13.93
N ILE A 9 -20.90 50.21 13.70
CA ILE A 9 -20.50 48.94 14.35
C ILE A 9 -19.28 48.44 13.61
N VAL A 10 -18.10 48.59 14.22
CA VAL A 10 -16.88 47.92 13.79
C VAL A 10 -16.93 46.48 14.33
N ALA A 11 -17.32 45.56 13.48
CA ALA A 11 -17.20 44.14 13.77
C ALA A 11 -15.70 43.75 13.73
N PHE A 12 -15.10 43.59 14.88
CA PHE A 12 -13.75 43.00 15.02
C PHE A 12 -13.88 41.51 14.80
N LEU A 13 -13.66 41.08 13.56
CA LEU A 13 -13.44 39.67 13.26
C LEU A 13 -12.08 39.24 13.87
N CYS A 14 -12.10 38.74 15.08
CA CYS A 14 -11.01 37.93 15.61
C CYS A 14 -10.92 36.67 14.76
N VAL A 15 -10.12 36.71 13.70
CA VAL A 15 -9.62 35.51 13.06
C VAL A 15 -8.62 34.89 14.04
N CYS A 16 -9.08 34.00 14.88
CA CYS A 16 -8.19 33.10 15.61
C CYS A 16 -7.50 32.22 14.55
N ASN A 17 -6.34 32.66 14.09
CA ASN A 17 -5.38 31.76 13.44
C ASN A 17 -4.93 30.76 14.51
N VAL A 18 -5.67 29.69 14.67
CA VAL A 18 -5.15 28.48 15.27
C VAL A 18 -4.17 27.93 14.23
N LYS A 19 -2.91 28.36 14.27
CA LYS A 19 -1.85 27.63 13.60
C LYS A 19 -1.91 26.25 14.21
N ALA A 20 -2.29 25.24 13.44
CA ALA A 20 -2.06 23.86 13.81
C ALA A 20 -0.60 23.79 14.20
N GLN A 21 -0.33 23.38 15.44
CA GLN A 21 1.04 23.25 15.93
C GLN A 21 1.66 22.14 15.06
N ALA A 22 2.75 22.45 14.37
CA ALA A 22 3.42 21.47 13.54
C ALA A 22 3.77 20.27 14.43
N ALA A 23 3.53 19.06 13.93
CA ALA A 23 3.88 17.85 14.65
C ALA A 23 5.39 17.86 14.94
N GLU A 24 5.76 17.51 16.17
CA GLU A 24 7.16 17.47 16.57
C GLU A 24 7.68 16.03 16.45
N VAL A 25 8.94 15.91 16.05
CA VAL A 25 9.68 14.64 16.04
C VAL A 25 9.85 14.17 17.50
N SER A 26 9.63 12.88 17.74
CA SER A 26 9.74 12.32 19.08
C SER A 26 11.21 12.18 19.52
N ASP A 27 11.50 12.48 20.75
CA ASP A 27 12.80 12.21 21.40
C ASP A 27 12.84 10.86 22.13
N SER A 28 11.68 10.23 22.31
CA SER A 28 11.48 8.97 23.04
C SER A 28 10.23 8.22 22.58
N LEU A 29 10.16 6.93 22.89
CA LEU A 29 8.98 6.09 22.65
C LEU A 29 7.87 6.39 23.67
N LYS A 30 6.65 6.65 23.18
CA LYS A 30 5.48 6.86 24.02
C LYS A 30 4.66 5.58 24.12
N GLN A 31 4.63 4.93 25.28
CA GLN A 31 3.81 3.75 25.50
C GLN A 31 2.32 4.11 25.44
N VAL A 32 1.57 3.43 24.58
CA VAL A 32 0.10 3.63 24.39
C VAL A 32 -0.73 2.44 24.82
N TYR A 33 -0.15 1.23 24.81
CA TYR A 33 -0.84 0.01 25.20
C TYR A 33 0.12 -1.05 25.72
N LYS A 34 -0.40 -1.99 26.51
CA LYS A 34 0.32 -3.17 26.98
C LYS A 34 -0.62 -4.37 26.96
N SER A 35 -0.19 -5.44 26.33
CA SER A 35 -0.81 -6.77 26.48
C SER A 35 -0.03 -7.63 27.49
N SER A 36 -0.42 -8.91 27.59
CA SER A 36 0.31 -9.84 28.43
C SER A 36 1.75 -10.09 28.01
N ASP A 37 2.05 -9.97 26.72
CA ASP A 37 3.29 -10.42 26.09
C ASP A 37 3.91 -9.36 25.17
N ALA A 38 3.31 -8.15 25.05
CA ALA A 38 3.83 -7.09 24.19
C ALA A 38 3.57 -5.70 24.74
N LEU A 39 4.47 -4.79 24.43
CA LEU A 39 4.39 -3.35 24.67
C LEU A 39 4.20 -2.63 23.34
N PHE A 40 3.30 -1.65 23.33
CA PHE A 40 2.96 -0.86 22.16
C PHE A 40 3.35 0.59 22.41
N TYR A 41 4.12 1.13 21.48
CA TYR A 41 4.62 2.50 21.55
C TYR A 41 4.27 3.24 20.27
N THR A 42 4.04 4.54 20.38
CA THR A 42 3.98 5.44 19.22
C THR A 42 5.17 6.39 19.24
N PHE A 43 5.58 6.83 18.06
CA PHE A 43 6.60 7.84 17.88
C PHE A 43 6.38 8.59 16.55
N ASN A 44 6.87 9.83 16.52
CA ASN A 44 6.90 10.64 15.30
C ASN A 44 8.33 10.69 14.79
N TYR A 45 8.51 10.61 13.49
CA TYR A 45 9.83 10.57 12.86
C TYR A 45 9.93 11.57 11.71
N PRO A 46 11.15 12.09 11.42
CA PRO A 46 11.37 12.96 10.29
C PRO A 46 11.43 12.14 8.99
N SER A 47 10.90 12.70 7.91
CA SER A 47 10.96 12.11 6.58
C SER A 47 10.88 13.20 5.50
N LYS A 48 10.79 12.81 4.23
CA LYS A 48 10.60 13.70 3.09
C LYS A 48 9.29 13.43 2.38
N SER A 49 8.65 14.49 1.88
CA SER A 49 7.52 14.39 0.96
C SER A 49 8.00 14.13 -0.48
N ALA A 50 7.07 13.90 -1.40
CA ALA A 50 7.35 13.78 -2.82
C ALA A 50 8.06 15.00 -3.44
N THR A 51 7.90 16.18 -2.85
CA THR A 51 8.55 17.43 -3.29
C THR A 51 9.90 17.67 -2.60
N GLY A 52 10.34 16.75 -1.74
CA GLY A 52 11.58 16.86 -0.96
C GLY A 52 11.47 17.76 0.28
N GLU A 53 10.27 18.23 0.63
CA GLU A 53 10.03 18.99 1.85
C GLU A 53 10.18 18.10 3.10
N ASP A 54 10.66 18.69 4.19
CA ASP A 54 10.66 18.02 5.49
C ASP A 54 9.23 17.79 5.97
N VAL A 55 8.94 16.54 6.34
CA VAL A 55 7.66 16.14 6.91
C VAL A 55 7.88 15.34 8.19
N VAL A 56 6.92 15.44 9.11
CA VAL A 56 6.88 14.59 10.30
C VAL A 56 5.77 13.58 10.13
N LEU A 57 6.12 12.31 10.22
CA LEU A 57 5.21 11.19 10.09
C LEU A 57 5.14 10.43 11.43
N SER A 58 4.20 9.51 11.57
CA SER A 58 4.02 8.70 12.77
C SER A 58 4.09 7.21 12.50
N SER A 59 4.52 6.47 13.52
CA SER A 59 4.64 5.02 13.46
C SER A 59 4.30 4.37 14.80
N LEU A 60 3.77 3.15 14.72
CA LEU A 60 3.63 2.24 15.84
C LEU A 60 4.90 1.36 15.93
N LEU A 61 5.38 1.15 17.15
CA LEU A 61 6.38 0.14 17.47
C LEU A 61 5.79 -0.83 18.50
N VAL A 62 5.85 -2.13 18.18
CA VAL A 62 5.40 -3.18 19.09
C VAL A 62 6.60 -4.06 19.45
N ALA A 63 6.87 -4.21 20.74
CA ALA A 63 8.00 -5.01 21.22
C ALA A 63 7.50 -6.16 22.07
N TRP A 64 8.05 -7.36 21.84
CA TRP A 64 7.83 -8.48 22.74
C TRP A 64 8.31 -8.17 24.14
N MET A 65 7.53 -8.62 25.12
CA MET A 65 7.84 -8.50 26.53
C MET A 65 7.45 -9.79 27.25
N PRO A 66 8.41 -10.58 27.75
CA PRO A 66 8.10 -11.80 28.48
C PRO A 66 7.48 -11.49 29.84
N LYS A 67 6.52 -12.32 30.28
CA LYS A 67 5.95 -12.21 31.64
C LYS A 67 6.98 -12.43 32.72
N ASN A 68 7.83 -13.43 32.54
CA ASN A 68 8.93 -13.80 33.42
C ASN A 68 10.23 -13.68 32.63
N ARG A 69 10.86 -12.52 32.76
CA ARG A 69 12.12 -12.24 32.06
C ARG A 69 13.24 -13.08 32.64
N VAL A 70 14.02 -13.70 31.75
CA VAL A 70 15.28 -14.37 32.07
C VAL A 70 16.45 -13.61 31.40
N GLU A 71 17.66 -13.83 31.86
CA GLU A 71 18.85 -13.10 31.36
C GLU A 71 19.14 -13.34 29.88
N THR A 72 18.74 -14.49 29.37
CA THR A 72 18.94 -14.87 27.95
C THR A 72 17.86 -14.34 27.00
N ASP A 73 16.82 -13.69 27.53
CA ASP A 73 15.77 -13.12 26.67
C ASP A 73 16.34 -11.97 25.82
N SER A 74 16.08 -12.03 24.52
CA SER A 74 16.54 -11.06 23.54
C SER A 74 15.59 -10.97 22.36
N ILE A 75 15.65 -9.90 21.59
CA ILE A 75 14.91 -9.73 20.34
C ILE A 75 15.66 -10.46 19.21
N GLU A 76 14.97 -11.35 18.51
CA GLU A 76 15.54 -12.17 17.45
C GLU A 76 15.23 -11.64 16.04
N ALA A 77 14.15 -10.85 15.88
CA ALA A 77 13.80 -10.30 14.58
C ALA A 77 13.13 -8.92 14.65
N LEU A 78 13.21 -8.21 13.52
CA LEU A 78 12.47 -7.02 13.21
C LEU A 78 11.46 -7.31 12.10
N HIS A 79 10.20 -7.00 12.34
CA HIS A 79 9.16 -6.98 11.33
C HIS A 79 8.94 -5.55 10.82
N ILE A 80 9.14 -5.33 9.54
CA ILE A 80 8.79 -4.09 8.83
C ILE A 80 7.41 -4.32 8.23
N TYR A 81 6.38 -3.82 8.89
CA TYR A 81 4.99 -4.04 8.48
C TYR A 81 4.47 -2.89 7.65
N SER A 82 3.85 -3.24 6.54
CA SER A 82 3.16 -2.33 5.63
C SER A 82 1.66 -2.62 5.64
N HIS A 83 0.86 -1.62 6.05
CA HIS A 83 -0.58 -1.82 6.19
C HIS A 83 -1.32 -1.79 4.84
N TYR A 84 -2.48 -2.45 4.80
CA TYR A 84 -3.41 -2.45 3.66
C TYR A 84 -4.08 -1.09 3.47
N THR A 85 -4.84 -0.92 2.38
CA THR A 85 -5.57 0.32 2.08
C THR A 85 -6.53 0.70 3.19
N ILE A 86 -6.35 1.90 3.73
CA ILE A 86 -7.26 2.55 4.66
C ILE A 86 -7.72 3.88 4.07
N THR A 87 -8.89 4.35 4.48
CA THR A 87 -9.46 5.64 4.06
C THR A 87 -9.91 6.47 5.26
N ASP A 88 -9.76 5.95 6.45
CA ASP A 88 -10.00 6.67 7.70
C ASP A 88 -8.77 6.63 8.63
N ASP A 89 -8.62 7.69 9.43
CA ASP A 89 -7.50 7.84 10.36
C ASP A 89 -7.58 6.90 11.57
N LYS A 90 -8.77 6.34 11.84
CA LYS A 90 -8.96 5.39 12.95
C LYS A 90 -8.33 4.03 12.68
N SER A 91 -8.13 3.72 11.41
CA SER A 91 -7.56 2.44 10.97
C SER A 91 -6.05 2.46 10.85
N CYS A 92 -5.39 3.62 11.01
CA CYS A 92 -3.93 3.66 10.94
C CYS A 92 -3.28 3.04 12.19
N PRO A 93 -2.08 2.48 12.07
CA PRO A 93 -1.39 1.75 13.15
C PRO A 93 -1.31 2.50 14.49
N THR A 94 -0.99 3.81 14.48
CA THR A 94 -0.85 4.59 15.72
C THR A 94 -2.17 4.93 16.38
N SER A 95 -3.27 4.97 15.62
CA SER A 95 -4.61 5.26 16.14
C SER A 95 -5.09 4.21 17.15
N ASN A 96 -4.58 2.99 16.99
CA ASN A 96 -4.70 1.89 17.93
C ASN A 96 -6.16 1.59 18.38
N GLN A 97 -7.13 1.94 17.53
CA GLN A 97 -8.54 1.72 17.83
C GLN A 97 -9.01 0.33 17.39
N ASN A 98 -8.29 -0.33 16.49
CA ASN A 98 -8.61 -1.66 16.03
C ASN A 98 -8.07 -2.73 16.99
N SER A 99 -8.96 -3.36 17.76
CA SER A 99 -8.57 -4.41 18.71
C SER A 99 -8.01 -5.67 18.03
N GLN A 100 -8.35 -5.90 16.76
CA GLN A 100 -7.86 -7.06 16.00
C GLN A 100 -6.38 -6.86 15.62
N ASP A 101 -5.98 -5.67 15.16
CA ASP A 101 -4.58 -5.38 14.85
C ASP A 101 -3.71 -5.43 16.10
N ARG A 102 -4.20 -4.96 17.25
CA ARG A 102 -3.50 -5.12 18.52
C ARG A 102 -3.26 -6.57 18.88
N LEU A 103 -4.28 -7.40 18.72
CA LEU A 103 -4.17 -8.83 18.97
C LEU A 103 -3.15 -9.45 18.01
N LEU A 104 -3.29 -9.18 16.70
CA LEU A 104 -2.41 -9.67 15.64
C LEU A 104 -0.94 -9.30 15.95
N PHE A 105 -0.63 -8.02 16.16
CA PHE A 105 0.75 -7.58 16.39
C PHE A 105 1.32 -8.11 17.70
N GLY A 106 0.54 -8.12 18.77
CA GLY A 106 0.96 -8.68 20.06
C GLY A 106 1.28 -10.17 19.97
N MET A 107 0.52 -10.88 19.17
CA MET A 107 0.75 -12.28 18.89
C MET A 107 2.00 -12.46 18.01
N LEU A 108 2.16 -11.72 16.93
CA LEU A 108 3.31 -11.79 16.03
C LEU A 108 4.64 -11.59 16.76
N VAL A 109 4.77 -10.54 17.57
CA VAL A 109 6.03 -10.26 18.26
C VAL A 109 6.37 -11.29 19.31
N LYS A 110 5.40 -11.98 19.88
CA LYS A 110 5.60 -13.09 20.79
C LYS A 110 6.12 -14.35 20.07
N GLY A 111 5.67 -14.59 18.83
CA GLY A 111 6.10 -15.70 18.00
C GLY A 111 5.71 -17.08 18.49
N LYS A 112 4.76 -17.22 19.40
CA LYS A 112 4.22 -18.51 19.84
C LYS A 112 2.76 -18.62 19.47
N TYR A 113 2.51 -19.14 18.28
CA TYR A 113 1.15 -19.45 17.82
C TYR A 113 1.02 -20.96 17.71
N GLY A 114 0.20 -21.50 18.49
CA GLY A 114 -0.07 -22.89 18.35
C GLY A 114 -1.43 -23.20 18.94
N MET A 115 -2.38 -23.32 18.08
CA MET A 115 -3.41 -24.34 18.29
C MET A 115 -2.87 -25.73 17.88
N GLY A 116 -1.58 -25.87 17.61
CA GLY A 116 -0.87 -27.08 17.21
C GLY A 116 0.34 -27.39 18.11
N THR A 117 0.57 -28.64 18.35
CA THR A 117 1.47 -29.21 19.34
C THR A 117 2.96 -29.21 18.98
N ASN A 118 3.41 -28.52 17.93
CA ASN A 118 4.80 -28.56 17.48
C ASN A 118 5.56 -27.30 17.90
N ALA A 119 6.42 -27.45 18.91
CA ALA A 119 7.30 -26.38 19.43
C ALA A 119 8.30 -25.85 18.40
N ASP A 120 8.54 -26.58 17.31
CA ASP A 120 9.52 -26.24 16.27
C ASP A 120 9.03 -25.23 15.22
N GLN A 121 7.76 -24.79 15.31
CA GLN A 121 7.15 -23.86 14.36
C GLN A 121 7.38 -22.36 14.69
N ASN A 122 8.16 -22.06 15.73
CA ASN A 122 8.41 -20.69 16.19
C ASN A 122 9.68 -20.10 15.58
N PHE A 123 9.77 -20.07 14.26
CA PHE A 123 10.98 -19.61 13.59
C PHE A 123 11.30 -18.13 13.87
N ILE A 124 10.29 -17.31 14.10
CA ILE A 124 10.45 -15.90 14.49
C ILE A 124 9.70 -15.65 15.79
N ALA A 125 10.36 -16.00 16.87
CA ALA A 125 9.93 -15.63 18.21
C ALA A 125 10.59 -14.31 18.63
N HIS A 126 9.97 -13.61 19.56
CA HIS A 126 10.63 -12.52 20.29
C HIS A 126 11.06 -11.36 19.39
N SER A 127 10.11 -10.69 18.78
CA SER A 127 10.38 -9.69 17.77
C SER A 127 10.02 -8.26 18.22
N VAL A 128 10.55 -7.29 17.49
CA VAL A 128 10.02 -5.93 17.37
C VAL A 128 9.31 -5.81 16.02
N LEU A 129 8.21 -5.08 16.00
CA LEU A 129 7.47 -4.72 14.78
C LEU A 129 7.37 -3.22 14.68
N ILE A 130 7.66 -2.66 13.51
CA ILE A 130 7.48 -1.24 13.17
C ILE A 130 6.43 -1.15 12.07
N ALA A 131 5.40 -0.33 12.33
CA ALA A 131 4.24 -0.16 11.46
C ALA A 131 3.95 1.34 11.26
N PRO A 132 4.47 1.98 10.21
CA PRO A 132 4.18 3.37 9.90
C PRO A 132 2.73 3.61 9.48
N ASP A 133 2.22 4.82 9.75
CA ASP A 133 0.87 5.22 9.35
C ASP A 133 0.76 5.60 7.87
N TYR A 134 1.87 5.82 7.19
CA TYR A 134 2.06 6.50 5.89
C TYR A 134 1.71 8.00 5.93
N GLU A 135 2.26 8.77 5.00
CA GLU A 135 1.91 10.18 4.82
C GLU A 135 0.41 10.33 4.53
N GLY A 136 -0.22 11.30 5.17
CA GLY A 136 -1.65 11.55 5.08
C GLY A 136 -2.47 10.86 6.17
N TYR A 137 -1.83 10.17 7.13
CA TYR A 137 -2.48 9.57 8.30
C TYR A 137 -1.73 9.91 9.59
N GLY A 138 -2.34 9.63 10.75
CA GLY A 138 -1.75 9.91 12.05
C GLY A 138 -1.45 11.40 12.23
N VAL A 139 -0.21 11.75 12.57
CA VAL A 139 0.20 13.15 12.76
C VAL A 139 0.20 13.96 11.47
N SER A 140 0.23 13.31 10.31
CA SER A 140 0.22 13.94 9.00
C SER A 140 -1.14 13.90 8.30
N LYS A 141 -2.24 13.62 9.02
CA LYS A 141 -3.59 13.42 8.47
C LYS A 141 -4.13 14.60 7.66
N ASP A 142 -3.64 15.80 7.89
CA ASP A 142 -4.03 17.00 7.14
C ASP A 142 -3.32 17.11 5.78
N ARG A 143 -2.39 16.21 5.49
CA ARG A 143 -1.73 16.08 4.18
C ARG A 143 -2.47 15.08 3.30
N SER A 144 -2.24 15.18 1.99
CA SER A 144 -2.69 14.17 1.05
C SER A 144 -1.90 12.87 1.25
N HIS A 145 -2.55 11.73 1.06
CA HIS A 145 -1.86 10.43 1.02
C HIS A 145 -1.37 10.16 -0.40
N PRO A 146 -0.05 10.03 -0.63
CA PRO A 146 0.53 9.70 -1.94
C PRO A 146 0.34 8.21 -2.26
N TYR A 147 -0.93 7.80 -2.41
CA TYR A 147 -1.34 6.40 -2.54
C TYR A 147 -0.64 5.71 -3.69
N LEU A 148 0.02 4.57 -3.40
CA LEU A 148 0.80 3.76 -4.33
C LEU A 148 1.98 4.49 -5.03
N SER A 149 2.47 5.58 -4.44
CA SER A 149 3.77 6.15 -4.79
C SER A 149 4.86 5.30 -4.12
N GLN A 150 5.20 4.18 -4.76
CA GLN A 150 5.89 3.06 -4.12
C GLN A 150 7.27 3.41 -3.57
N GLU A 151 8.09 4.12 -4.36
CA GLU A 151 9.45 4.49 -3.93
C GLU A 151 9.43 5.47 -2.76
N LEU A 152 8.59 6.51 -2.83
CA LEU A 152 8.40 7.46 -1.74
C LEU A 152 7.93 6.75 -0.47
N THR A 153 6.91 5.89 -0.58
CA THR A 153 6.37 5.18 0.58
C THR A 153 7.42 4.23 1.18
N ALA A 154 8.22 3.56 0.35
CA ALA A 154 9.30 2.69 0.81
C ALA A 154 10.37 3.48 1.59
N GLN A 155 10.79 4.65 1.09
CA GLN A 155 11.68 5.55 1.81
C GLN A 155 11.10 5.94 3.16
N GLN A 156 9.85 6.44 3.18
CA GLN A 156 9.19 6.86 4.43
C GLN A 156 9.04 5.72 5.45
N VAL A 157 8.81 4.50 4.99
CA VAL A 157 8.79 3.30 5.86
C VAL A 157 10.18 3.03 6.45
N LEU A 158 11.23 3.16 5.67
CA LEU A 158 12.60 2.93 6.15
C LEU A 158 13.09 4.05 7.07
N ASP A 159 12.68 5.30 6.83
CA ASP A 159 12.91 6.40 7.77
C ASP A 159 12.27 6.09 9.15
N ALA A 160 11.06 5.49 9.16
CA ALA A 160 10.45 5.03 10.41
C ALA A 160 11.22 3.88 11.06
N VAL A 161 11.76 2.98 10.28
CA VAL A 161 12.56 1.85 10.77
C VAL A 161 13.85 2.35 11.43
N GLU A 162 14.60 3.18 10.73
CA GLU A 162 15.86 3.74 11.23
C GLU A 162 15.63 4.52 12.54
N TYR A 163 14.70 5.48 12.49
CA TYR A 163 14.40 6.31 13.63
C TYR A 163 13.80 5.53 14.82
N GLY A 164 12.91 4.58 14.53
CA GLY A 164 12.32 3.71 15.53
C GLY A 164 13.32 2.80 16.21
N LEU A 165 14.31 2.28 15.49
CA LEU A 165 15.41 1.49 16.07
C LEU A 165 16.31 2.36 16.95
N GLU A 166 16.61 3.60 16.55
CA GLU A 166 17.37 4.55 17.38
C GLU A 166 16.65 4.83 18.70
N LEU A 167 15.35 5.15 18.65
CA LEU A 167 14.54 5.37 19.84
C LEU A 167 14.44 4.11 20.71
N TYR A 168 14.30 2.94 20.09
CA TYR A 168 14.25 1.67 20.81
C TYR A 168 15.56 1.38 21.53
N GLN A 169 16.71 1.66 20.92
CA GLN A 169 18.02 1.51 21.56
C GLN A 169 18.20 2.44 22.76
N LYS A 170 17.73 3.70 22.66
CA LYS A 170 17.70 4.62 23.81
C LYS A 170 16.80 4.05 24.92
N HIS A 171 15.63 3.53 24.54
CA HIS A 171 14.66 2.94 25.47
C HIS A 171 15.21 1.69 26.19
N ILE A 172 16.02 0.85 25.51
CA ILE A 172 16.70 -0.29 26.14
C ILE A 172 17.60 0.18 27.27
N ASN A 173 18.38 1.25 27.07
CA ASN A 173 19.31 1.76 28.02
C ASN A 173 18.62 2.32 29.28
N ASP A 174 17.43 2.90 29.11
CA ASP A 174 16.68 3.59 30.16
C ASP A 174 15.57 2.73 30.78
N SER A 175 15.31 1.55 30.28
CA SER A 175 14.20 0.69 30.66
C SER A 175 14.60 -0.78 30.77
N LYS A 176 13.60 -1.65 31.02
CA LYS A 176 13.77 -3.10 31.01
C LYS A 176 13.44 -3.72 29.63
N ALA A 177 13.42 -2.95 28.55
CA ALA A 177 13.25 -3.48 27.22
C ALA A 177 14.37 -4.47 26.87
N LEU A 178 14.11 -5.35 25.90
CA LEU A 178 15.05 -6.38 25.51
C LEU A 178 15.97 -5.89 24.41
N ALA A 179 17.27 -6.19 24.52
CA ALA A 179 18.23 -5.92 23.47
C ALA A 179 18.03 -6.87 22.28
N PHE A 180 18.43 -6.43 21.09
CA PHE A 180 18.54 -7.31 19.95
C PHE A 180 19.68 -8.31 20.14
N LYS A 181 19.46 -9.55 19.69
CA LYS A 181 20.48 -10.57 19.60
C LYS A 181 21.53 -10.18 18.55
N SER A 182 22.77 -10.63 18.70
CA SER A 182 23.83 -10.28 17.75
C SER A 182 23.58 -10.74 16.30
N ASP A 183 22.77 -11.78 16.11
CA ASP A 183 22.38 -12.38 14.84
C ASP A 183 20.90 -12.16 14.49
N TRP A 184 20.30 -11.06 14.97
CA TRP A 184 18.93 -10.69 14.63
C TRP A 184 18.76 -10.47 13.11
N ARG A 185 17.55 -10.53 12.65
CA ARG A 185 17.21 -10.46 11.21
C ARG A 185 15.96 -9.64 10.98
N SER A 186 15.77 -9.11 9.77
CA SER A 186 14.56 -8.36 9.42
C SER A 186 13.84 -8.91 8.21
N PHE A 187 12.53 -8.64 8.17
CA PHE A 187 11.62 -9.05 7.11
C PHE A 187 10.61 -7.94 6.84
N SER A 188 10.33 -7.68 5.56
CA SER A 188 9.24 -6.79 5.14
C SER A 188 8.02 -7.61 4.76
N TRP A 189 6.83 -7.18 5.14
CA TRP A 189 5.61 -7.90 4.78
C TRP A 189 4.36 -7.04 4.87
N GLY A 190 3.33 -7.41 4.09
CA GLY A 190 2.04 -6.75 4.07
C GLY A 190 1.08 -7.40 3.08
N PHE A 191 -0.15 -6.90 3.08
CA PHE A 191 -1.24 -7.37 2.21
C PHE A 191 -1.84 -6.19 1.44
N SER A 192 -2.33 -6.41 0.20
CA SER A 192 -2.96 -5.38 -0.63
C SER A 192 -2.00 -4.22 -0.92
N GLN A 193 -2.37 -2.96 -0.64
CA GLN A 193 -1.42 -1.84 -0.68
C GLN A 193 -0.14 -2.19 0.08
N GLY A 194 -0.26 -2.79 1.26
CA GLY A 194 0.87 -3.20 2.07
C GLY A 194 1.74 -4.28 1.42
N GLY A 195 1.16 -5.16 0.61
CA GLY A 195 1.91 -6.14 -0.18
C GLY A 195 2.81 -5.47 -1.21
N ALA A 196 2.29 -4.47 -1.91
CA ALA A 196 3.08 -3.69 -2.87
C ALA A 196 4.13 -2.80 -2.17
N VAL A 197 3.78 -2.18 -1.04
CA VAL A 197 4.75 -1.41 -0.24
C VAL A 197 5.84 -2.32 0.32
N ALA A 198 5.52 -3.54 0.78
CA ALA A 198 6.51 -4.49 1.26
C ALA A 198 7.52 -4.87 0.16
N LEU A 199 7.05 -5.03 -1.08
CA LEU A 199 7.92 -5.27 -2.24
C LEU A 199 8.74 -4.01 -2.60
N ALA A 200 8.15 -2.82 -2.48
CA ALA A 200 8.84 -1.56 -2.69
C ALA A 200 9.96 -1.34 -1.64
N VAL A 201 9.69 -1.64 -0.37
CA VAL A 201 10.67 -1.62 0.72
C VAL A 201 11.82 -2.60 0.43
N HIS A 202 11.49 -3.81 -0.01
CA HIS A 202 12.49 -4.80 -0.42
C HIS A 202 13.42 -4.24 -1.53
N ARG A 203 12.82 -3.74 -2.62
CA ARG A 203 13.57 -3.12 -3.72
C ARG A 203 14.43 -1.96 -3.23
N TYR A 204 13.89 -1.08 -2.39
CA TYR A 204 14.61 0.09 -1.88
C TYR A 204 15.80 -0.30 -1.00
N ILE A 205 15.64 -1.29 -0.12
CA ILE A 205 16.71 -1.84 0.72
C ILE A 205 17.87 -2.32 -0.15
N GLU A 206 17.58 -3.07 -1.23
CA GLU A 206 18.61 -3.64 -2.10
C GLU A 206 19.26 -2.61 -3.01
N GLN A 207 18.51 -1.64 -3.52
CA GLN A 207 19.02 -0.60 -4.41
C GLN A 207 19.86 0.44 -3.68
N ASN A 208 19.67 0.59 -2.35
CA ASN A 208 20.43 1.51 -1.52
C ASN A 208 21.46 0.81 -0.61
N ASP A 209 21.74 -0.47 -0.87
CA ASP A 209 22.73 -1.30 -0.15
C ASP A 209 22.50 -1.37 1.38
N LEU A 210 21.22 -1.31 1.83
CA LEU A 210 20.84 -1.33 3.24
C LEU A 210 20.67 -2.75 3.81
N SER A 211 20.87 -3.79 3.01
CA SER A 211 20.58 -5.18 3.37
C SER A 211 21.40 -5.67 4.56
N ASP A 212 22.67 -5.31 4.63
CA ASP A 212 23.56 -5.74 5.72
C ASP A 212 23.24 -4.97 7.01
N ASP A 213 23.00 -3.67 6.95
CA ASP A 213 22.69 -2.83 8.11
C ASP A 213 21.36 -3.26 8.77
N LEU A 214 20.36 -3.58 7.95
CA LEU A 214 19.06 -4.07 8.38
C LEU A 214 19.04 -5.58 8.59
N ARG A 215 20.12 -6.31 8.28
CA ARG A 215 20.16 -7.78 8.33
C ARG A 215 18.96 -8.41 7.63
N PHE A 216 18.63 -7.83 6.48
CA PHE A 216 17.45 -8.15 5.70
C PHE A 216 17.50 -9.58 5.15
N ARG A 217 16.37 -10.28 5.19
CA ARG A 217 16.22 -11.66 4.73
C ARG A 217 15.26 -11.83 3.58
N GLY A 218 14.35 -10.90 3.40
CA GLY A 218 13.37 -10.95 2.32
C GLY A 218 11.98 -10.47 2.72
N SER A 219 11.02 -10.70 1.83
CA SER A 219 9.67 -10.16 1.96
C SER A 219 8.58 -11.20 1.79
N ILE A 220 7.42 -10.98 2.45
CA ILE A 220 6.17 -11.68 2.19
C ILE A 220 5.17 -10.66 1.65
N CYS A 221 4.75 -10.86 0.39
CA CYS A 221 3.94 -9.91 -0.37
C CYS A 221 2.58 -10.54 -0.70
N GLY A 222 1.52 -10.10 0.00
CA GLY A 222 0.16 -10.63 -0.18
C GLY A 222 -0.66 -9.75 -1.12
N ASP A 223 -1.27 -10.33 -2.17
CA ASP A 223 -2.24 -9.71 -3.10
C ASP A 223 -1.96 -8.22 -3.37
N GLY A 224 -0.70 -7.86 -3.65
CA GLY A 224 -0.28 -6.47 -3.82
C GLY A 224 -0.43 -5.98 -5.26
N PRO A 225 -0.80 -4.69 -5.47
CA PRO A 225 -0.80 -4.05 -6.78
C PRO A 225 0.63 -3.69 -7.21
N TYR A 226 1.40 -4.71 -7.60
CA TYR A 226 2.81 -4.57 -7.99
C TYR A 226 2.99 -3.87 -9.33
N ASP A 227 1.98 -3.98 -10.21
CA ASP A 227 1.91 -3.34 -11.52
C ASP A 227 0.53 -2.68 -11.70
N LEU A 228 0.49 -1.35 -11.52
CA LEU A 228 -0.76 -0.59 -11.60
C LEU A 228 -1.37 -0.63 -13.00
N LEU A 229 -0.53 -0.72 -14.03
CA LEU A 229 -1.01 -0.81 -15.40
C LEU A 229 -1.67 -2.17 -15.67
N ALA A 230 -1.07 -3.28 -15.19
CA ALA A 230 -1.69 -4.60 -15.29
C ALA A 230 -3.04 -4.66 -14.56
N THR A 231 -3.15 -3.97 -13.42
CA THR A 231 -4.43 -3.81 -12.70
C THR A 231 -5.45 -3.06 -13.53
N MET A 232 -5.07 -1.94 -14.13
CA MET A 232 -5.97 -1.13 -14.97
C MET A 232 -6.40 -1.87 -16.23
N GLN A 233 -5.49 -2.58 -16.89
CA GLN A 233 -5.79 -3.40 -18.06
C GLN A 233 -6.79 -4.51 -17.71
N TYR A 234 -6.63 -5.17 -16.57
CA TYR A 234 -7.58 -6.18 -16.11
C TYR A 234 -9.00 -5.62 -15.98
N TYR A 235 -9.18 -4.43 -15.44
CA TYR A 235 -10.49 -3.82 -15.31
C TYR A 235 -11.09 -3.41 -16.67
N MET A 236 -10.26 -3.03 -17.65
CA MET A 236 -10.71 -2.64 -18.99
C MET A 236 -11.04 -3.84 -19.89
N GLU A 237 -10.40 -4.97 -19.67
CA GLU A 237 -10.53 -6.17 -20.48
C GLU A 237 -11.51 -7.16 -19.86
N ASP A 238 -12.21 -7.92 -20.68
CA ASP A 238 -13.02 -9.05 -20.22
C ASP A 238 -12.11 -10.27 -20.05
N ASN A 239 -11.50 -10.38 -18.90
CA ASN A 239 -10.63 -11.51 -18.60
C ASN A 239 -11.38 -12.70 -18.01
N GLY A 240 -12.66 -12.57 -17.66
CA GLY A 240 -13.51 -13.64 -17.15
C GLY A 240 -12.79 -14.56 -16.17
N ASP A 241 -12.82 -15.87 -16.44
CA ASP A 241 -12.14 -16.91 -15.65
C ASP A 241 -10.67 -17.13 -16.07
N SER A 242 -10.01 -16.18 -16.72
CA SER A 242 -8.66 -16.36 -17.29
C SER A 242 -7.61 -16.80 -16.27
N TYR A 243 -7.87 -16.58 -14.98
CA TYR A 243 -6.97 -17.02 -13.89
C TYR A 243 -7.52 -18.21 -13.08
N GLY A 244 -8.62 -18.82 -13.53
CA GLY A 244 -9.25 -19.94 -12.81
C GLY A 244 -10.07 -19.49 -11.59
N ALA A 245 -10.46 -18.23 -11.54
CA ALA A 245 -11.30 -17.69 -10.47
C ALA A 245 -12.77 -17.98 -10.75
N SER A 246 -13.52 -18.36 -9.71
CA SER A 246 -14.99 -18.48 -9.79
C SER A 246 -15.73 -17.16 -9.63
N THR A 247 -15.00 -16.06 -9.48
CA THR A 247 -15.58 -14.73 -9.28
C THR A 247 -15.81 -14.04 -10.61
N SER A 248 -17.02 -13.50 -10.77
CA SER A 248 -17.45 -12.83 -11.99
C SER A 248 -16.83 -11.44 -12.10
N HIS A 249 -15.63 -11.34 -12.65
CA HIS A 249 -15.15 -10.07 -13.17
C HIS A 249 -15.97 -9.68 -14.41
N GLN A 250 -16.32 -8.40 -14.55
CA GLN A 250 -16.99 -7.85 -15.72
C GLN A 250 -16.09 -6.77 -16.33
N SER A 251 -15.79 -6.91 -17.62
CA SER A 251 -15.06 -5.89 -18.37
C SER A 251 -15.67 -4.50 -18.20
N GLY A 252 -14.84 -3.50 -18.03
CA GLY A 252 -15.26 -2.11 -17.80
C GLY A 252 -15.79 -1.84 -16.39
N MET A 253 -15.64 -2.78 -15.44
CA MET A 253 -16.11 -2.65 -14.07
C MET A 253 -14.95 -2.67 -13.07
N CYS A 254 -14.97 -1.76 -12.10
CA CYS A 254 -14.07 -1.78 -10.95
C CYS A 254 -14.83 -2.16 -9.68
N THR A 255 -14.41 -3.24 -9.03
CA THR A 255 -15.10 -3.80 -7.84
C THR A 255 -14.88 -2.96 -6.58
N MET A 256 -13.86 -2.11 -6.55
CA MET A 256 -13.53 -1.21 -5.44
C MET A 256 -13.28 0.22 -5.97
N PRO A 257 -14.31 0.94 -6.44
CA PRO A 257 -14.13 2.16 -7.21
C PRO A 257 -13.46 3.32 -6.46
N MET A 258 -13.39 3.30 -5.11
CA MET A 258 -12.68 4.33 -4.34
C MET A 258 -11.16 4.29 -4.54
N VAL A 259 -10.58 3.18 -4.98
CA VAL A 259 -9.13 3.12 -5.22
C VAL A 259 -8.72 3.92 -6.46
N MET A 260 -9.62 4.11 -7.44
CA MET A 260 -9.32 4.88 -8.64
C MET A 260 -8.94 6.34 -8.34
N PRO A 261 -9.76 7.12 -7.61
CA PRO A 261 -9.38 8.47 -7.23
C PRO A 261 -8.19 8.53 -6.27
N MET A 262 -7.96 7.49 -5.46
CA MET A 262 -6.77 7.42 -4.60
C MET A 262 -5.49 7.27 -5.44
N ILE A 263 -5.47 6.37 -6.42
CA ILE A 263 -4.33 6.15 -7.32
C ILE A 263 -4.01 7.41 -8.12
N ILE A 264 -5.05 8.00 -8.76
CA ILE A 264 -4.85 9.19 -9.60
C ILE A 264 -4.42 10.38 -8.74
N LYS A 265 -5.05 10.59 -7.57
CA LYS A 265 -4.66 11.67 -6.65
C LYS A 265 -3.24 11.45 -6.12
N GLY A 266 -2.87 10.22 -5.78
CA GLY A 266 -1.51 9.87 -5.36
C GLY A 266 -0.48 10.23 -6.44
N ALA A 267 -0.75 9.89 -7.70
CA ALA A 267 0.11 10.26 -8.83
C ALA A 267 0.18 11.78 -9.05
N LEU A 268 -0.97 12.48 -8.97
CA LEU A 268 -1.03 13.95 -9.08
C LEU A 268 -0.20 14.66 -8.00
N ASP A 269 -0.15 14.12 -6.81
CA ASP A 269 0.55 14.73 -5.67
C ASP A 269 2.05 14.39 -5.63
N SER A 270 2.47 13.30 -6.28
CA SER A 270 3.81 12.76 -6.09
C SER A 270 4.64 12.62 -7.37
N HIS A 271 4.03 12.52 -8.56
CA HIS A 271 4.77 12.23 -9.77
C HIS A 271 5.00 13.47 -10.64
N PRO A 272 6.25 13.81 -11.02
CA PRO A 272 6.56 15.05 -11.75
C PRO A 272 5.83 15.19 -13.08
N ILE A 273 5.59 14.08 -13.81
CA ILE A 273 4.90 14.11 -15.11
C ILE A 273 3.45 14.59 -14.98
N MET A 274 2.87 14.49 -13.79
CA MET A 274 1.49 14.88 -13.50
C MET A 274 1.33 16.37 -13.18
N GLN A 275 2.41 17.14 -13.23
CA GLN A 275 2.36 18.57 -12.94
C GLN A 275 1.41 19.31 -13.91
N GLY A 276 0.47 20.07 -13.37
CA GLY A 276 -0.55 20.80 -14.14
C GLY A 276 -1.78 19.98 -14.53
N HIS A 277 -1.84 18.72 -14.14
CA HIS A 277 -3.02 17.88 -14.27
C HIS A 277 -3.95 18.04 -13.06
N THR A 278 -5.23 17.75 -13.28
CA THR A 278 -6.29 17.85 -12.25
C THR A 278 -7.17 16.60 -12.29
N LEU A 279 -7.94 16.37 -11.24
CA LEU A 279 -8.89 15.25 -11.19
C LEU A 279 -9.93 15.29 -12.30
N GLN A 280 -10.33 16.49 -12.75
CA GLN A 280 -11.29 16.71 -13.85
C GLN A 280 -10.76 16.24 -15.21
N ASP A 281 -9.44 16.10 -15.35
CA ASP A 281 -8.84 15.53 -16.55
C ASP A 281 -9.12 14.04 -16.70
N TYR A 282 -9.43 13.36 -15.59
CA TYR A 282 -9.55 11.90 -15.51
C TYR A 282 -10.95 11.43 -15.15
N PHE A 283 -11.69 12.19 -14.33
CA PHE A 283 -13.00 11.79 -13.84
C PHE A 283 -14.13 12.61 -14.43
N SER A 284 -15.24 11.96 -14.70
CA SER A 284 -16.48 12.63 -15.06
C SER A 284 -16.95 13.52 -13.89
N GLN A 285 -17.58 14.66 -14.23
CA GLN A 285 -18.11 15.57 -13.22
C GLN A 285 -19.14 14.86 -12.32
N GLN A 286 -19.97 14.00 -12.89
CA GLN A 286 -20.97 13.24 -12.15
C GLN A 286 -20.33 12.33 -11.09
N PHE A 287 -19.19 11.72 -11.38
CA PHE A 287 -18.46 10.92 -10.40
C PHE A 287 -17.86 11.79 -9.28
N LEU A 288 -17.27 12.92 -9.63
CA LEU A 288 -16.73 13.86 -8.63
C LEU A 288 -17.83 14.44 -7.73
N ASP A 289 -19.02 14.70 -8.28
CA ASP A 289 -20.19 15.19 -7.55
C ASP A 289 -20.74 14.18 -6.53
N THR A 290 -20.30 12.91 -6.55
CA THR A 290 -20.64 11.93 -5.49
C THR A 290 -20.11 12.34 -4.11
N GLY A 291 -19.13 13.23 -4.05
CA GLY A 291 -18.46 13.67 -2.83
C GLY A 291 -17.26 12.78 -2.43
N ILE A 292 -16.84 11.88 -3.30
CA ILE A 292 -15.75 10.93 -3.00
C ILE A 292 -14.47 11.64 -2.55
N MET A 293 -14.10 12.76 -3.18
CA MET A 293 -12.88 13.46 -2.83
C MET A 293 -12.94 14.08 -1.43
N ASP A 294 -14.10 14.62 -1.03
CA ASP A 294 -14.31 15.15 0.32
C ASP A 294 -14.29 14.03 1.36
N TRP A 295 -14.86 12.86 1.04
CA TRP A 295 -14.85 11.73 1.94
C TRP A 295 -13.42 11.20 2.18
N LEU A 296 -12.63 11.06 1.13
CA LEU A 296 -11.23 10.66 1.21
C LEU A 296 -10.38 11.71 1.96
N ALA A 297 -10.58 13.00 1.67
CA ALA A 297 -9.84 14.07 2.32
C ALA A 297 -10.17 14.19 3.82
N SER A 298 -11.41 13.88 4.22
CA SER A 298 -11.84 13.96 5.61
C SER A 298 -11.21 12.91 6.52
N LYS A 299 -10.68 11.80 5.97
CA LYS A 299 -10.14 10.65 6.72
C LYS A 299 -11.11 10.08 7.76
N SER A 300 -12.42 10.22 7.51
CA SER A 300 -13.46 9.87 8.48
C SER A 300 -14.25 8.63 8.12
N TYR A 301 -14.10 8.11 6.90
CA TYR A 301 -14.91 7.03 6.35
C TYR A 301 -14.01 5.87 5.93
N SER A 302 -14.28 4.67 6.43
CA SER A 302 -13.67 3.44 5.94
C SER A 302 -14.09 3.14 4.50
N THR A 303 -13.37 2.25 3.83
CA THR A 303 -13.75 1.77 2.48
C THR A 303 -15.17 1.21 2.46
N GLY A 304 -15.57 0.50 3.51
CA GLY A 304 -16.94 0.01 3.69
C GLY A 304 -17.97 1.13 3.86
N ASP A 305 -17.64 2.21 4.59
CA ASP A 305 -18.52 3.38 4.74
C ASP A 305 -18.70 4.11 3.41
N ILE A 306 -17.64 4.23 2.61
CA ILE A 306 -17.71 4.84 1.26
C ILE A 306 -18.62 4.01 0.36
N SER A 307 -18.45 2.70 0.30
CA SER A 307 -19.34 1.80 -0.45
C SER A 307 -20.80 1.94 -0.02
N LYS A 308 -21.04 2.02 1.29
CA LYS A 308 -22.38 2.23 1.84
C LYS A 308 -22.97 3.59 1.44
N LYS A 309 -22.18 4.66 1.41
CA LYS A 309 -22.64 5.98 0.94
C LYS A 309 -23.04 5.94 -0.53
N TRP A 310 -22.25 5.33 -1.41
CA TRP A 310 -22.64 5.16 -2.80
C TRP A 310 -23.88 4.29 -2.97
N TYR A 311 -24.00 3.20 -2.18
CA TYR A 311 -25.23 2.40 -2.17
C TYR A 311 -26.45 3.23 -1.80
N GLN A 312 -26.36 4.09 -0.77
CA GLN A 312 -27.44 5.00 -0.40
C GLN A 312 -27.77 6.00 -1.51
N GLN A 313 -26.77 6.53 -2.23
CA GLN A 313 -26.99 7.42 -3.37
C GLN A 313 -27.69 6.69 -4.53
N LEU A 314 -27.35 5.41 -4.78
CA LEU A 314 -28.04 4.58 -5.75
C LEU A 314 -29.55 4.37 -5.40
N GLN A 315 -29.88 4.28 -4.12
CA GLN A 315 -31.25 4.07 -3.66
C GLN A 315 -32.09 5.37 -3.65
N ASN A 316 -31.48 6.48 -3.25
CA ASN A 316 -32.18 7.70 -2.92
C ASN A 316 -31.89 8.89 -3.88
N GLY A 317 -30.95 8.71 -4.80
CA GLY A 317 -30.39 9.79 -5.59
C GLY A 317 -29.35 10.61 -4.83
N LEU A 318 -28.77 11.59 -5.51
CA LEU A 318 -27.75 12.50 -4.98
C LEU A 318 -28.15 13.94 -5.26
N ASP A 319 -28.07 14.78 -4.22
CA ASP A 319 -28.13 16.23 -4.33
C ASP A 319 -26.75 16.80 -3.96
N ALA A 320 -25.95 17.17 -4.95
CA ALA A 320 -24.63 17.73 -4.75
C ALA A 320 -24.52 19.07 -5.47
N ASN A 321 -24.10 20.11 -4.76
CA ASN A 321 -23.88 21.46 -5.31
C ASN A 321 -25.07 22.03 -6.10
N GLY A 322 -26.30 21.74 -5.68
CA GLY A 322 -27.52 22.15 -6.38
C GLY A 322 -27.83 21.36 -7.64
N ARG A 323 -27.15 20.23 -7.86
CA ARG A 323 -27.46 19.26 -8.91
C ARG A 323 -28.19 18.08 -8.31
N HIS A 324 -29.30 17.72 -8.89
CA HIS A 324 -30.07 16.54 -8.50
C HIS A 324 -29.77 15.40 -9.46
N TYR A 325 -29.18 14.32 -8.93
CA TYR A 325 -29.02 13.06 -9.63
C TYR A 325 -30.06 12.08 -9.11
N THR A 326 -30.89 11.57 -9.99
CA THR A 326 -31.85 10.52 -9.66
C THR A 326 -31.14 9.17 -9.42
N PRO A 327 -31.79 8.19 -8.76
CA PRO A 327 -31.25 6.82 -8.67
C PRO A 327 -30.89 6.24 -10.03
N ALA A 328 -31.65 6.52 -11.08
CA ALA A 328 -31.35 6.07 -12.45
C ALA A 328 -30.04 6.66 -12.98
N GLN A 329 -29.80 7.94 -12.76
CA GLN A 329 -28.53 8.58 -13.15
C GLN A 329 -27.35 8.07 -12.31
N MET A 330 -27.55 7.81 -11.01
CA MET A 330 -26.50 7.17 -10.20
C MET A 330 -26.20 5.74 -10.67
N ALA A 331 -27.21 5.02 -11.16
CA ALA A 331 -27.02 3.70 -11.76
C ALA A 331 -26.28 3.73 -13.12
N GLU A 332 -26.08 4.90 -13.73
CA GLU A 332 -25.16 5.05 -14.85
C GLU A 332 -23.71 4.89 -14.40
N LEU A 333 -23.32 5.45 -13.23
CA LEU A 333 -21.97 5.35 -12.68
C LEU A 333 -21.66 4.00 -12.07
N PHE A 334 -22.64 3.41 -11.40
CA PHE A 334 -22.43 2.29 -10.51
C PHE A 334 -23.36 1.11 -10.79
N TYR A 335 -22.90 -0.05 -10.38
CA TYR A 335 -23.67 -1.26 -10.25
C TYR A 335 -23.55 -1.80 -8.82
N SER A 336 -24.59 -2.34 -8.26
CA SER A 336 -24.59 -2.93 -6.92
C SER A 336 -25.03 -4.38 -6.97
N PRO A 337 -24.10 -5.36 -6.89
CA PRO A 337 -24.42 -6.78 -6.89
C PRO A 337 -25.11 -7.22 -5.58
N SER A 338 -24.87 -6.50 -4.50
CA SER A 338 -25.46 -6.77 -3.18
C SER A 338 -25.50 -5.50 -2.33
N THR A 339 -26.20 -5.54 -1.20
CA THR A 339 -26.27 -4.42 -0.26
C THR A 339 -24.87 -3.98 0.19
N ASN A 340 -24.60 -2.67 0.09
CA ASN A 340 -23.33 -2.03 0.44
C ASN A 340 -22.10 -2.50 -0.38
N ASN A 341 -22.30 -3.25 -1.46
CA ASN A 341 -21.25 -3.57 -2.41
C ASN A 341 -21.54 -2.82 -3.71
N VAL A 342 -20.64 -1.90 -4.08
CA VAL A 342 -20.84 -1.01 -5.22
C VAL A 342 -19.62 -1.10 -6.14
N TRP A 343 -19.88 -1.41 -7.40
CA TRP A 343 -18.89 -1.47 -8.47
C TRP A 343 -19.01 -0.22 -9.37
N GLY A 344 -17.90 0.28 -9.82
CA GLY A 344 -17.83 1.44 -10.69
C GLY A 344 -17.74 1.07 -12.16
N LYS A 345 -18.52 1.74 -13.01
CA LYS A 345 -18.45 1.59 -14.48
C LYS A 345 -17.39 2.55 -15.01
N LEU A 346 -16.31 2.01 -15.55
CA LEU A 346 -15.15 2.81 -15.94
C LEU A 346 -15.49 3.84 -17.04
N ASP A 347 -16.32 3.47 -18.02
CA ASP A 347 -16.76 4.35 -19.12
C ASP A 347 -17.64 5.52 -18.67
N LYS A 348 -18.13 5.49 -17.42
CA LYS A 348 -18.95 6.54 -16.81
C LYS A 348 -18.19 7.30 -15.71
N ILE A 349 -17.30 6.62 -15.02
CA ILE A 349 -16.45 7.22 -14.00
C ILE A 349 -15.38 8.09 -14.63
N PHE A 350 -14.72 7.59 -15.70
CA PHE A 350 -13.63 8.28 -16.35
C PHE A 350 -14.07 9.20 -17.48
N THR A 351 -13.22 10.18 -17.79
CA THR A 351 -13.29 10.95 -19.02
C THR A 351 -12.95 10.08 -20.24
N SER A 352 -13.33 10.52 -21.44
CA SER A 352 -12.95 9.85 -22.67
C SER A 352 -11.43 9.76 -22.83
N GLY A 353 -10.93 8.74 -23.50
CA GLY A 353 -9.52 8.56 -23.82
C GLY A 353 -8.75 7.65 -22.84
N TYR A 354 -9.37 7.16 -21.78
CA TYR A 354 -8.70 6.25 -20.84
C TYR A 354 -8.26 4.92 -21.49
N THR A 355 -8.94 4.47 -22.54
CA THR A 355 -8.55 3.29 -23.32
C THR A 355 -7.56 3.58 -24.44
N ASP A 356 -7.31 4.86 -24.73
CA ASP A 356 -6.53 5.29 -25.89
C ASP A 356 -5.07 5.56 -25.62
N TYR A 357 -4.63 5.51 -24.37
CA TYR A 357 -3.25 5.81 -23.96
C TYR A 357 -2.73 7.12 -24.57
N SER A 358 -3.59 8.15 -24.64
CA SER A 358 -3.29 9.41 -25.35
C SER A 358 -3.61 10.63 -24.50
N GLY A 359 -3.01 11.78 -24.85
CA GLY A 359 -3.20 13.02 -24.12
C GLY A 359 -2.78 12.85 -22.66
N LYS A 360 -3.53 13.44 -21.74
CA LYS A 360 -3.25 13.39 -20.29
C LYS A 360 -3.30 11.96 -19.71
N TRP A 361 -4.04 11.05 -20.33
CA TRP A 361 -4.04 9.64 -19.93
C TRP A 361 -2.70 8.96 -20.21
N ALA A 362 -1.95 9.38 -21.23
CA ALA A 362 -0.60 8.85 -21.47
C ALA A 362 0.34 9.16 -20.30
N ASP A 363 0.27 10.38 -19.77
CA ASP A 363 1.10 10.79 -18.64
C ASP A 363 0.73 10.02 -17.36
N LEU A 364 -0.58 9.81 -17.10
CA LEU A 364 -1.03 8.99 -15.98
C LEU A 364 -0.56 7.54 -16.11
N TYR A 365 -0.68 6.95 -17.29
CA TYR A 365 -0.20 5.58 -17.51
C TYR A 365 1.31 5.48 -17.37
N GLN A 366 2.08 6.49 -17.79
CA GLN A 366 3.51 6.52 -17.53
C GLN A 366 3.80 6.62 -16.02
N ALA A 367 3.07 7.45 -15.29
CA ALA A 367 3.19 7.52 -13.84
C ALA A 367 2.85 6.18 -13.14
N MET A 368 1.85 5.43 -13.65
CA MET A 368 1.54 4.08 -13.17
C MET A 368 2.68 3.09 -13.44
N VAL A 369 3.32 3.18 -14.60
CA VAL A 369 4.49 2.35 -14.92
C VAL A 369 5.67 2.67 -14.01
N ASP A 370 5.96 3.94 -13.81
CA ASP A 370 7.09 4.40 -12.99
C ASP A 370 6.89 4.05 -11.50
N ASN A 371 5.65 4.05 -11.03
CA ASN A 371 5.28 3.62 -9.68
C ASN A 371 5.18 2.08 -9.53
N GLY A 372 5.30 1.32 -10.59
CA GLY A 372 5.32 -0.14 -10.54
C GLY A 372 6.55 -0.69 -9.83
N VAL A 373 6.39 -1.80 -9.14
CA VAL A 373 7.49 -2.51 -8.45
C VAL A 373 7.72 -3.91 -8.99
N ALA A 374 6.93 -4.32 -9.98
CA ALA A 374 7.01 -5.65 -10.57
C ALA A 374 8.22 -5.86 -11.49
N SER A 375 8.90 -4.81 -11.91
CA SER A 375 10.00 -4.92 -12.88
C SER A 375 11.02 -3.78 -12.71
N GLY A 376 12.12 -3.86 -13.49
CA GLY A 376 13.14 -2.81 -13.52
C GLY A 376 14.25 -2.96 -12.48
N TRP A 377 14.30 -4.08 -11.77
CA TRP A 377 15.32 -4.45 -10.81
C TRP A 377 15.45 -5.97 -10.73
N GLU A 378 16.47 -6.49 -10.06
CA GLU A 378 16.66 -7.93 -9.84
C GLU A 378 16.74 -8.19 -8.34
N PRO A 379 15.91 -9.08 -7.79
CA PRO A 379 15.96 -9.41 -6.36
C PRO A 379 17.26 -10.17 -6.01
N LYS A 380 17.88 -9.75 -4.91
CA LYS A 380 19.06 -10.37 -4.31
C LYS A 380 18.73 -11.18 -3.05
N HIS A 381 17.52 -10.96 -2.49
CA HIS A 381 16.93 -11.71 -1.38
C HIS A 381 15.61 -12.34 -1.83
N ARG A 382 15.16 -13.33 -1.09
CA ARG A 382 13.97 -14.09 -1.45
C ARG A 382 12.68 -13.33 -1.18
N ILE A 383 11.67 -13.56 -2.03
CA ILE A 383 10.34 -12.97 -1.96
C ILE A 383 9.30 -14.09 -1.96
N GLN A 384 8.49 -14.17 -0.91
CA GLN A 384 7.31 -15.03 -0.88
C GLN A 384 6.10 -14.24 -1.32
N PHE A 385 5.52 -14.58 -2.45
CA PHE A 385 4.21 -14.10 -2.86
C PHE A 385 3.11 -15.00 -2.31
N VAL A 386 2.03 -14.38 -1.89
CA VAL A 386 0.76 -15.04 -1.54
C VAL A 386 -0.31 -14.33 -2.34
N HIS A 387 -0.99 -14.99 -3.28
CA HIS A 387 -1.93 -14.30 -4.15
C HIS A 387 -3.10 -15.21 -4.57
N SER A 388 -4.33 -14.75 -4.30
CA SER A 388 -5.53 -15.45 -4.76
C SER A 388 -5.81 -15.16 -6.23
N ARG A 389 -6.01 -16.21 -7.02
CA ARG A 389 -6.48 -16.07 -8.42
C ARG A 389 -7.92 -15.56 -8.50
N GLY A 390 -8.68 -15.62 -7.38
CA GLY A 390 -10.04 -15.11 -7.25
C GLY A 390 -10.14 -13.63 -6.96
N ASP A 391 -9.02 -12.96 -6.75
CA ASP A 391 -8.99 -11.55 -6.41
C ASP A 391 -9.35 -10.68 -7.62
N THR A 392 -10.45 -9.91 -7.50
CA THR A 392 -10.95 -8.97 -8.51
C THR A 392 -10.67 -7.50 -8.17
N VAL A 393 -10.03 -7.23 -7.03
CA VAL A 393 -9.58 -5.89 -6.64
C VAL A 393 -8.11 -5.70 -7.00
N VAL A 394 -7.28 -6.67 -6.66
CA VAL A 394 -5.88 -6.73 -7.09
C VAL A 394 -5.71 -8.02 -7.89
N PRO A 395 -5.89 -7.96 -9.22
CA PRO A 395 -5.93 -9.15 -10.05
C PRO A 395 -4.60 -9.89 -10.07
N PHE A 396 -4.68 -11.20 -10.27
CA PHE A 396 -3.52 -12.08 -10.32
C PHE A 396 -2.48 -11.70 -11.39
N SER A 397 -2.88 -10.90 -12.38
CA SER A 397 -1.97 -10.30 -13.37
C SER A 397 -0.82 -9.49 -12.73
N ASN A 398 -0.99 -8.99 -11.49
CA ASN A 398 0.08 -8.32 -10.74
C ASN A 398 1.23 -9.28 -10.41
N TYR A 399 0.92 -10.50 -9.93
CA TYR A 399 1.93 -11.52 -9.74
C TYR A 399 2.55 -11.95 -11.07
N LEU A 400 1.73 -12.15 -12.10
CA LEU A 400 2.23 -12.54 -13.44
C LEU A 400 3.18 -11.49 -14.01
N ALA A 401 2.91 -10.20 -13.82
CA ALA A 401 3.81 -9.13 -14.26
C ALA A 401 5.19 -9.21 -13.58
N PHE A 402 5.23 -9.54 -12.28
CA PHE A 402 6.49 -9.78 -11.57
C PHE A 402 7.19 -11.04 -12.08
N ARG A 403 6.48 -12.17 -12.13
CA ARG A 403 7.01 -13.44 -12.60
C ARG A 403 7.61 -13.33 -14.00
N ASP A 404 6.89 -12.71 -14.94
CA ASP A 404 7.34 -12.60 -16.33
C ASP A 404 8.55 -11.67 -16.49
N ALA A 405 8.70 -10.70 -15.57
CA ALA A 405 9.89 -9.85 -15.53
C ALA A 405 11.12 -10.55 -14.94
N HIS A 406 10.94 -11.61 -14.13
CA HIS A 406 11.98 -12.30 -13.37
C HIS A 406 11.97 -13.82 -13.55
N ALA A 407 11.50 -14.32 -14.70
CA ALA A 407 11.22 -15.74 -14.93
C ALA A 407 12.40 -16.67 -14.60
N ASP A 408 13.63 -16.23 -14.83
CA ASP A 408 14.84 -17.02 -14.54
C ASP A 408 15.12 -17.19 -13.02
N GLY A 409 14.42 -16.43 -12.18
CA GLY A 409 14.58 -16.43 -10.73
C GLY A 409 13.49 -17.19 -9.96
N GLU A 410 12.49 -17.76 -10.66
CA GLU A 410 11.40 -18.51 -10.01
C GLU A 410 11.97 -19.72 -9.23
N ASP A 411 11.38 -19.98 -8.06
CA ASP A 411 11.81 -20.99 -7.08
C ASP A 411 13.19 -20.75 -6.43
N VAL A 412 14.00 -19.84 -6.95
CA VAL A 412 15.30 -19.47 -6.37
C VAL A 412 15.15 -18.18 -5.56
N TRP A 413 14.68 -17.11 -6.21
CA TRP A 413 14.55 -15.79 -5.62
C TRP A 413 13.11 -15.43 -5.21
N PHE A 414 12.12 -16.04 -5.86
CA PHE A 414 10.73 -15.86 -5.48
C PHE A 414 9.92 -17.12 -5.71
N ARG A 415 8.84 -17.24 -4.97
CA ARG A 415 7.84 -18.31 -5.13
C ARG A 415 6.45 -17.82 -4.82
N LEU A 416 5.44 -18.52 -5.31
CA LEU A 416 4.04 -18.24 -5.10
C LEU A 416 3.39 -19.25 -4.16
N ASP A 417 2.51 -18.75 -3.30
CA ASP A 417 1.44 -19.52 -2.67
C ASP A 417 0.10 -18.98 -3.17
N ASP A 418 -0.62 -19.76 -3.95
CA ASP A 418 -1.97 -19.46 -4.46
C ASP A 418 -3.07 -20.29 -3.76
N SER A 419 -2.76 -20.85 -2.61
CA SER A 419 -3.68 -21.70 -1.82
C SER A 419 -4.93 -20.95 -1.33
N LEU A 420 -4.91 -19.60 -1.38
CA LEU A 420 -6.07 -18.77 -1.07
C LEU A 420 -7.14 -18.76 -2.20
N THR A 421 -6.82 -19.29 -3.37
CA THR A 421 -7.78 -19.39 -4.47
C THR A 421 -8.94 -20.32 -4.10
N PRO A 422 -10.22 -19.96 -4.36
CA PRO A 422 -10.70 -18.82 -5.17
C PRO A 422 -11.24 -17.62 -4.35
N GLN A 423 -10.64 -17.30 -3.21
CA GLN A 423 -11.11 -16.22 -2.34
C GLN A 423 -11.08 -14.85 -3.03
N ASP A 424 -12.06 -14.01 -2.74
CA ASP A 424 -12.02 -12.60 -3.11
C ASP A 424 -10.98 -11.83 -2.26
N HIS A 425 -10.69 -10.59 -2.64
CA HIS A 425 -9.68 -9.75 -1.98
C HIS A 425 -9.84 -9.66 -0.45
N THR A 426 -11.05 -9.47 0.04
CA THR A 426 -11.33 -9.32 1.47
C THR A 426 -11.15 -10.65 2.21
N GLN A 427 -11.63 -11.73 1.62
CA GLN A 427 -11.48 -13.08 2.16
C GLN A 427 -9.99 -13.49 2.17
N ALA A 428 -9.29 -13.24 1.07
CA ALA A 428 -7.85 -13.50 0.94
C ALA A 428 -7.05 -12.72 2.00
N GLY A 429 -7.36 -11.44 2.23
CA GLY A 429 -6.74 -10.65 3.29
C GLY A 429 -6.99 -11.22 4.68
N THR A 430 -8.21 -11.61 4.97
CA THR A 430 -8.53 -12.27 6.25
C THR A 430 -7.74 -13.55 6.42
N SER A 431 -7.69 -14.39 5.39
CA SER A 431 -6.95 -15.66 5.41
C SER A 431 -5.44 -15.44 5.51
N PHE A 432 -4.90 -14.44 4.82
CA PHE A 432 -3.50 -14.03 4.92
C PHE A 432 -3.11 -13.69 6.36
N TYR A 433 -3.85 -12.83 7.04
CA TYR A 433 -3.57 -12.48 8.44
C TYR A 433 -3.84 -13.63 9.41
N MET A 434 -4.86 -14.45 9.16
CA MET A 434 -5.12 -15.64 9.98
C MET A 434 -4.05 -16.72 9.80
N ALA A 435 -3.51 -16.90 8.61
CA ALA A 435 -2.40 -17.82 8.37
C ALA A 435 -1.12 -17.39 9.12
N LEU A 436 -0.85 -16.08 9.22
CA LEU A 436 0.21 -15.54 10.10
C LEU A 436 0.05 -15.98 11.56
N LEU A 437 -1.19 -16.18 12.01
CA LEU A 437 -1.49 -16.47 13.41
C LEU A 437 -1.64 -17.97 13.70
N ALA A 438 -2.18 -18.74 12.78
CA ALA A 438 -2.76 -20.03 13.08
C ALA A 438 -2.03 -21.24 12.49
N THR A 439 -1.19 -21.06 11.47
CA THR A 439 -0.62 -22.19 10.72
C THR A 439 0.90 -22.14 10.67
N GLY A 440 1.53 -23.32 10.62
CA GLY A 440 2.96 -23.45 10.42
C GLY A 440 3.48 -22.90 9.09
N SER A 441 2.59 -22.59 8.14
CA SER A 441 2.94 -22.12 6.79
C SER A 441 3.82 -20.86 6.82
N TYR A 442 3.56 -19.93 7.70
CA TYR A 442 4.40 -18.73 7.83
C TYR A 442 5.77 -19.00 8.44
N GLY A 443 5.87 -19.95 9.35
CA GLY A 443 7.16 -20.43 9.81
C GLY A 443 8.00 -20.92 8.63
N GLU A 444 7.40 -21.64 7.69
CA GLU A 444 8.05 -22.12 6.47
C GLU A 444 8.45 -20.98 5.53
N TYR A 445 7.62 -19.91 5.39
CA TYR A 445 7.97 -18.76 4.57
C TYR A 445 9.21 -18.06 5.12
N PHE A 446 9.22 -17.74 6.40
CA PHE A 446 10.35 -17.08 7.04
C PHE A 446 11.62 -17.97 7.04
N GLN A 447 11.49 -19.28 7.24
CA GLN A 447 12.61 -20.21 7.12
C GLN A 447 13.19 -20.22 5.71
N TRP A 448 12.32 -20.21 4.69
CA TRP A 448 12.76 -20.16 3.31
C TRP A 448 13.44 -18.84 2.98
N LEU A 449 12.91 -17.70 3.43
CA LEU A 449 13.53 -16.39 3.25
C LEU A 449 14.93 -16.34 3.89
N ASP A 450 15.08 -16.81 5.11
CA ASP A 450 16.35 -16.81 5.85
C ASP A 450 17.40 -17.72 5.25
N ALA A 451 16.99 -18.85 4.65
CA ALA A 451 17.90 -19.82 4.04
C ALA A 451 18.63 -19.28 2.80
N SER A 452 18.19 -18.16 2.20
CA SER A 452 18.85 -17.54 1.04
C SER A 452 20.28 -17.09 1.32
N GLN A 453 20.59 -16.74 2.56
CA GLN A 453 21.93 -16.32 2.98
C GLN A 453 22.94 -17.48 3.06
N ALA A 454 22.44 -18.70 3.25
CA ALA A 454 23.31 -19.87 3.42
C ALA A 454 23.86 -20.42 2.09
N THR A 455 23.27 -20.08 0.96
CA THR A 455 23.59 -20.71 -0.32
C THR A 455 24.62 -19.98 -1.16
N GLY A 456 24.87 -18.69 -0.90
CA GLY A 456 25.91 -17.90 -1.62
C GLY A 456 25.74 -17.88 -3.14
N VAL A 457 24.53 -18.09 -3.65
CA VAL A 457 24.26 -18.10 -5.10
C VAL A 457 24.23 -16.65 -5.59
N GLN A 458 25.37 -16.18 -6.09
CA GLN A 458 25.42 -14.99 -6.93
C GLN A 458 25.00 -15.40 -8.34
N MET A 459 23.80 -15.05 -8.76
CA MET A 459 23.45 -15.10 -10.18
C MET A 459 24.27 -14.03 -10.93
N ALA A 460 24.93 -14.42 -11.99
CA ALA A 460 25.58 -13.47 -12.88
C ALA A 460 24.51 -12.58 -13.53
N VAL A 461 24.54 -11.29 -13.23
CA VAL A 461 23.68 -10.30 -13.87
C VAL A 461 24.16 -10.18 -15.32
N GLU A 462 23.44 -10.80 -16.25
CA GLU A 462 23.64 -10.50 -17.67
C GLU A 462 23.18 -9.06 -17.94
N SER A 463 24.05 -8.28 -18.57
CA SER A 463 23.72 -6.91 -18.98
C SER A 463 22.52 -6.96 -19.94
N ARG A 464 21.40 -6.36 -19.55
CA ARG A 464 20.20 -6.31 -20.39
C ARG A 464 20.50 -5.53 -21.67
N GLU A 465 20.34 -6.18 -22.81
CA GLU A 465 20.47 -5.55 -24.13
C GLU A 465 19.44 -4.43 -24.33
N ASP A 466 19.78 -3.43 -25.12
CA ASP A 466 18.89 -2.36 -25.58
C ASP A 466 17.85 -2.91 -26.59
N VAL A 467 16.94 -3.71 -26.10
CA VAL A 467 15.95 -4.42 -26.90
C VAL A 467 14.53 -4.05 -26.44
N TRP A 468 13.67 -3.86 -27.42
CA TRP A 468 12.24 -3.63 -27.20
C TRP A 468 11.46 -4.93 -27.31
N TYR A 469 10.47 -5.11 -26.46
CA TYR A 469 9.52 -6.23 -26.48
C TYR A 469 8.08 -5.70 -26.44
N ASP A 470 7.15 -6.42 -27.05
CA ASP A 470 5.73 -6.20 -26.82
C ASP A 470 5.28 -6.83 -25.48
N LEU A 471 4.03 -6.60 -25.07
CA LEU A 471 3.49 -7.16 -23.82
C LEU A 471 3.33 -8.69 -23.84
N ALA A 472 3.40 -9.31 -24.99
CA ALA A 472 3.44 -10.78 -25.15
C ALA A 472 4.86 -11.35 -25.10
N GLY A 473 5.87 -10.52 -24.74
CA GLY A 473 7.28 -10.94 -24.64
C GLY A 473 7.98 -11.13 -26.01
N ARG A 474 7.36 -10.72 -27.13
CA ARG A 474 7.99 -10.84 -28.45
C ARG A 474 8.99 -9.71 -28.66
N ARG A 475 10.22 -10.08 -29.01
CA ARG A 475 11.30 -9.13 -29.33
C ARG A 475 10.93 -8.31 -30.59
N LEU A 476 11.11 -7.00 -30.49
CA LEU A 476 10.92 -6.06 -31.59
C LEU A 476 12.30 -5.71 -32.20
N SER A 477 12.31 -5.52 -33.50
CA SER A 477 13.55 -5.20 -34.26
C SER A 477 14.03 -3.77 -34.04
N SER A 478 13.18 -2.87 -33.53
CA SER A 478 13.49 -1.47 -33.28
C SER A 478 12.51 -0.89 -32.25
N ARG A 479 12.75 0.35 -31.82
CA ARG A 479 11.79 1.10 -30.99
C ARG A 479 10.43 1.14 -31.70
N PRO A 480 9.33 0.74 -31.03
CA PRO A 480 8.01 0.79 -31.62
C PRO A 480 7.56 2.23 -31.88
N THR A 481 6.92 2.45 -33.01
CA THR A 481 6.30 3.72 -33.42
C THR A 481 4.77 3.67 -33.30
N THR A 482 4.22 2.48 -33.12
CA THR A 482 2.78 2.29 -32.91
C THR A 482 2.45 2.59 -31.47
N LYS A 483 1.36 3.35 -31.25
CA LYS A 483 0.79 3.59 -29.92
C LYS A 483 0.64 2.26 -29.16
N GLY A 484 1.08 2.24 -27.91
CA GLY A 484 0.98 1.03 -27.08
C GLY A 484 1.94 1.07 -25.91
N ILE A 485 1.93 0.00 -25.14
CA ILE A 485 2.87 -0.22 -24.06
C ILE A 485 3.82 -1.33 -24.47
N TYR A 486 5.09 -1.10 -24.21
CA TYR A 486 6.18 -1.97 -24.61
C TYR A 486 7.14 -2.13 -23.44
N VAL A 487 8.03 -3.10 -23.51
CA VAL A 487 9.10 -3.31 -22.54
C VAL A 487 10.43 -2.92 -23.16
N PHE A 488 11.17 -2.06 -22.47
CA PHE A 488 12.53 -1.64 -22.85
C PHE A 488 13.44 -1.66 -21.63
N ARG A 489 14.55 -2.36 -21.71
CA ARG A 489 15.49 -2.56 -20.59
C ARG A 489 14.76 -3.11 -19.32
N GLY A 490 13.78 -3.98 -19.53
CA GLY A 490 12.96 -4.56 -18.45
C GLY A 490 11.93 -3.61 -17.84
N LYS A 491 11.75 -2.39 -18.37
CA LYS A 491 10.72 -1.44 -17.91
C LYS A 491 9.61 -1.30 -18.94
N LYS A 492 8.38 -1.20 -18.48
CA LYS A 492 7.24 -0.85 -19.35
C LYS A 492 7.35 0.62 -19.74
N VAL A 493 7.18 0.90 -21.03
CA VAL A 493 7.24 2.25 -21.62
C VAL A 493 6.01 2.47 -22.46
N ALA A 494 5.26 3.52 -22.19
CA ALA A 494 4.12 3.93 -23.02
C ALA A 494 4.64 4.71 -24.24
N ILE A 495 4.23 4.27 -25.44
CA ILE A 495 4.48 5.00 -26.68
C ILE A 495 3.19 5.72 -27.08
N PRO A 496 3.13 7.06 -27.03
CA PRO A 496 1.97 7.83 -27.45
C PRO A 496 1.78 7.75 -28.97
N ARG A 497 0.62 8.14 -29.45
CA ARG A 497 0.36 8.28 -30.88
C ARG A 497 1.13 9.51 -31.39
N GLU A 498 1.97 9.37 -32.42
CA GLU A 498 2.50 10.53 -33.12
C GLU A 498 1.32 11.28 -33.77
N GLU A 499 1.13 12.54 -33.42
CA GLU A 499 0.26 13.45 -34.14
C GLU A 499 0.89 13.70 -35.51
N LYS A 500 0.14 13.37 -36.58
CA LYS A 500 0.53 13.68 -37.96
C LYS A 500 0.22 15.12 -38.29
#